data_3beac416088032edf35bd9ad5dec7b65
#
_entry.id   3beac416088032edf35bd9ad5dec7b65
#
_cell.length_a   1.000
_cell.length_b   1.000
_cell.length_c   1.000
_cell.angle_alpha   90.00
_cell.angle_beta   90.00
_cell.angle_gamma   90.00
#
_symmetry.space_group_name_H-M   'P 1'
#
loop_
_entity.id
_entity.type
_entity.pdbx_description
1 polymer ?
#
loop_
_entity_poly.entity_id
_entity_poly.type
_entity_poly.pdbx_seq_one_letter_code
_entity_poly.pdbx_strand_id
1 'polypeptide(L)'
;MQPSLFHIYSIGRAAVNKKRSSVTLEILPIEKMSYVDGEIVDNIDETEIEGEDAFGIKYKDKVQTSNTIEASWLPFGSNRRTPPDIRRGERVLIWRYGDADAFYWTTTGLDDYLRRLETVIWCFSNTKDESVKQLTPENSWYFEVSTHDKTITLKTNTSDGEAVSYAMQFDINKGLFVLQDDLGNYIKLDSFNKLIVLKNSDESILALNKTAIEGSSKESISFKTKNYSLQSEVSAVNSKTMTFKGTSFSITGNTAITGDLTNNGTNVSSTHTHIGVHGQTSPPV
;
A
#
# COMPACT_ATOMS: atom_id res chain seq x y z
N MET A 1 13.81 -29.74 -37.65
CA MET A 1 13.20 -28.73 -36.79
C MET A 1 13.96 -27.44 -37.06
N GLN A 2 13.29 -26.38 -37.54
CA GLN A 2 13.96 -25.09 -37.72
C GLN A 2 14.26 -24.51 -36.32
N PRO A 3 15.45 -23.97 -36.06
CA PRO A 3 15.74 -23.33 -34.78
C PRO A 3 14.84 -22.10 -34.59
N SER A 4 14.55 -21.79 -33.31
CA SER A 4 13.80 -20.58 -32.98
C SER A 4 14.54 -19.34 -33.50
N LEU A 5 13.81 -18.42 -34.13
CA LEU A 5 14.36 -17.13 -34.52
C LEU A 5 14.73 -16.26 -33.28
N PHE A 6 14.12 -16.53 -32.14
CA PHE A 6 14.42 -15.82 -30.90
C PHE A 6 15.48 -16.59 -30.11
N HIS A 7 16.65 -16.00 -29.94
CA HIS A 7 17.80 -16.65 -29.34
C HIS A 7 18.62 -15.69 -28.44
N ILE A 8 19.45 -16.26 -27.57
CA ILE A 8 20.43 -15.49 -26.80
C ILE A 8 21.50 -15.00 -27.78
N TYR A 9 21.65 -13.68 -27.85
CA TYR A 9 22.66 -13.04 -28.69
C TYR A 9 24.02 -12.97 -28.00
N SER A 10 24.04 -12.56 -26.72
CA SER A 10 25.25 -12.39 -25.93
C SER A 10 24.92 -12.25 -24.46
N ILE A 11 25.90 -12.53 -23.60
CA ILE A 11 25.95 -11.92 -22.28
C ILE A 11 26.45 -10.49 -22.47
N GLY A 12 25.88 -9.54 -21.74
CA GLY A 12 26.28 -8.14 -21.78
C GLY A 12 26.43 -7.55 -20.38
N ARG A 13 26.99 -6.36 -20.34
CA ARG A 13 27.01 -5.51 -19.12
C ARG A 13 26.26 -4.21 -19.38
N ALA A 14 25.48 -3.76 -18.42
CA ALA A 14 24.83 -2.45 -18.47
C ALA A 14 25.89 -1.36 -18.59
N ALA A 15 25.88 -0.59 -19.67
CA ALA A 15 26.82 0.48 -19.93
C ALA A 15 26.54 1.71 -19.05
N VAL A 16 25.27 1.92 -18.71
CA VAL A 16 24.79 3.06 -17.91
C VAL A 16 23.88 2.59 -16.77
N ASN A 17 23.66 3.45 -15.78
CA ASN A 17 22.60 3.26 -14.80
C ASN A 17 21.24 3.39 -15.47
N LYS A 18 20.41 2.34 -15.41
CA LYS A 18 19.06 2.39 -15.99
C LYS A 18 18.21 3.51 -15.33
N LYS A 19 17.56 4.32 -16.13
CA LYS A 19 16.59 5.32 -15.64
C LYS A 19 15.32 4.62 -15.15
N ARG A 20 14.74 5.07 -14.03
CA ARG A 20 13.53 4.46 -13.39
C ARG A 20 12.38 4.27 -14.39
N SER A 21 12.12 5.26 -15.23
CA SER A 21 11.00 5.24 -16.20
C SER A 21 11.30 4.51 -17.51
N SER A 22 12.56 4.10 -17.76
CA SER A 22 12.95 3.49 -19.03
C SER A 22 12.75 1.97 -19.01
N VAL A 23 12.26 1.44 -20.12
CA VAL A 23 12.28 0.00 -20.42
C VAL A 23 13.52 -0.40 -21.21
N THR A 24 14.23 0.59 -21.80
CA THR A 24 15.44 0.38 -22.59
C THR A 24 16.68 0.52 -21.72
N LEU A 25 17.72 -0.18 -22.14
CA LEU A 25 19.04 -0.22 -21.51
C LEU A 25 20.10 -0.24 -22.59
N GLU A 26 21.14 0.56 -22.43
CA GLU A 26 22.36 0.48 -23.21
C GLU A 26 23.26 -0.61 -22.65
N ILE A 27 23.65 -1.57 -23.48
CA ILE A 27 24.34 -2.79 -23.06
C ILE A 27 25.58 -2.99 -23.93
N LEU A 28 26.70 -3.27 -23.29
CA LEU A 28 27.92 -3.69 -23.94
C LEU A 28 27.89 -5.23 -24.10
N PRO A 29 27.84 -5.78 -25.33
CA PRO A 29 27.79 -7.23 -25.57
C PRO A 29 29.21 -7.88 -25.46
N ILE A 30 29.59 -8.30 -24.26
CA ILE A 30 30.95 -8.71 -23.92
C ILE A 30 31.46 -9.96 -24.69
N GLU A 31 30.57 -10.89 -25.04
CA GLU A 31 30.95 -12.07 -25.81
C GLU A 31 31.23 -11.77 -27.28
N LYS A 32 30.73 -10.66 -27.80
CA LYS A 32 30.97 -10.21 -29.17
C LYS A 32 32.16 -9.27 -29.26
N MET A 33 32.61 -8.75 -28.13
CA MET A 33 33.72 -7.80 -28.01
C MET A 33 34.82 -8.41 -27.08
N SER A 34 35.43 -9.49 -27.50
CA SER A 34 36.39 -10.26 -26.70
C SER A 34 37.68 -9.50 -26.30
N TYR A 35 37.90 -8.31 -26.86
CA TYR A 35 39.03 -7.44 -26.55
C TYR A 35 38.71 -6.40 -25.43
N VAL A 36 37.45 -6.33 -24.95
CA VAL A 36 37.11 -5.46 -23.85
C VAL A 36 37.30 -6.21 -22.55
N ASP A 37 38.47 -6.07 -21.97
CA ASP A 37 38.92 -6.75 -20.76
C ASP A 37 38.23 -6.16 -19.52
N GLY A 38 36.96 -6.47 -19.33
CA GLY A 38 36.21 -6.24 -18.09
C GLY A 38 35.91 -4.81 -17.72
N GLU A 39 36.52 -3.83 -18.33
CA GLU A 39 36.32 -2.41 -18.09
C GLU A 39 35.19 -1.87 -19.01
N ILE A 40 34.15 -1.28 -18.40
CA ILE A 40 33.10 -0.61 -19.15
C ILE A 40 33.62 0.76 -19.50
N VAL A 41 34.02 0.94 -20.73
CA VAL A 41 34.48 2.24 -21.24
C VAL A 41 33.29 2.93 -21.88
N ASP A 42 32.87 4.06 -21.31
CA ASP A 42 31.88 4.98 -21.92
C ASP A 42 32.53 5.83 -23.00
N ASN A 43 33.26 5.24 -23.92
CA ASN A 43 33.83 5.99 -25.02
C ASN A 43 32.80 6.05 -26.13
N ILE A 44 32.06 7.15 -26.16
CA ILE A 44 31.40 7.60 -27.37
C ILE A 44 32.51 8.20 -28.24
N ASP A 45 32.93 7.47 -29.25
CA ASP A 45 33.85 8.02 -30.24
C ASP A 45 33.03 8.94 -31.16
N GLU A 46 33.25 10.25 -31.03
CA GLU A 46 32.73 11.23 -31.96
C GLU A 46 33.73 11.33 -33.12
N THR A 47 33.29 10.88 -34.31
CA THR A 47 34.06 11.04 -35.53
C THR A 47 33.36 12.08 -36.39
N GLU A 48 34.08 13.14 -36.74
CA GLU A 48 33.62 14.09 -37.76
C GLU A 48 33.90 13.50 -39.15
N ILE A 49 32.85 13.30 -39.93
CA ILE A 49 32.94 12.86 -41.32
C ILE A 49 32.70 14.07 -42.21
N GLU A 50 33.68 14.43 -43.01
CA GLU A 50 33.56 15.45 -44.04
C GLU A 50 33.56 14.76 -45.41
N GLY A 51 32.65 15.15 -46.29
CA GLY A 51 32.55 14.57 -47.64
C GLY A 51 31.88 15.54 -48.58
N GLU A 52 31.81 15.08 -49.84
CA GLU A 52 31.09 15.76 -50.90
C GLU A 52 30.13 14.74 -51.52
N ASP A 53 28.87 15.08 -51.65
CA ASP A 53 27.87 14.19 -52.24
C ASP A 53 28.01 14.13 -53.78
N ALA A 54 27.21 13.27 -54.43
CA ALA A 54 27.21 13.08 -55.87
C ALA A 54 26.85 14.35 -56.69
N PHE A 55 26.38 15.40 -56.01
CA PHE A 55 25.99 16.68 -56.59
C PHE A 55 26.99 17.80 -56.27
N GLY A 56 28.14 17.48 -55.63
CA GLY A 56 29.18 18.44 -55.25
C GLY A 56 28.86 19.29 -54.03
N ILE A 57 27.86 18.87 -53.23
CA ILE A 57 27.49 19.53 -51.98
C ILE A 57 28.37 18.97 -50.84
N LYS A 58 29.16 19.86 -50.24
CA LYS A 58 29.99 19.49 -49.10
C LYS A 58 29.11 19.31 -47.85
N TYR A 59 29.28 18.17 -47.15
CA TYR A 59 28.65 17.92 -45.88
C TYR A 59 29.69 17.70 -44.79
N LYS A 60 29.30 18.00 -43.56
CA LYS A 60 30.07 17.75 -42.34
C LYS A 60 29.11 17.20 -41.30
N ASP A 61 29.20 15.88 -41.06
CA ASP A 61 28.40 15.19 -40.11
C ASP A 61 29.21 14.72 -38.92
N LYS A 62 28.64 14.83 -37.72
CA LYS A 62 29.17 14.20 -36.52
C LYS A 62 28.53 12.85 -36.34
N VAL A 63 29.31 11.79 -36.49
CA VAL A 63 28.88 10.45 -36.25
C VAL A 63 29.37 10.03 -34.85
N GLN A 64 28.42 9.73 -33.98
CA GLN A 64 28.72 9.12 -32.69
C GLN A 64 28.62 7.62 -32.83
N THR A 65 29.71 6.91 -32.63
CA THR A 65 29.77 5.45 -32.62
C THR A 65 29.87 4.98 -31.18
N SER A 66 28.90 4.18 -30.74
CA SER A 66 28.90 3.51 -29.46
C SER A 66 29.09 2.01 -29.66
N ASN A 67 29.93 1.38 -28.87
CA ASN A 67 30.06 -0.06 -28.83
C ASN A 67 28.89 -0.74 -28.10
N THR A 68 27.89 0.01 -27.65
CA THR A 68 26.71 -0.46 -26.98
C THR A 68 25.56 -0.70 -27.93
N ILE A 69 24.68 -1.58 -27.53
CA ILE A 69 23.39 -1.79 -28.19
C ILE A 69 22.28 -1.35 -27.25
N GLU A 70 21.25 -0.71 -27.79
CA GLU A 70 20.04 -0.43 -27.05
C GLU A 70 19.11 -1.63 -27.11
N ALA A 71 18.70 -2.13 -25.95
CA ALA A 71 17.82 -3.28 -25.84
C ALA A 71 16.60 -2.94 -24.97
N SER A 72 15.44 -3.47 -25.36
CA SER A 72 14.18 -3.34 -24.60
C SER A 72 14.07 -4.44 -23.54
N TRP A 73 13.48 -4.12 -22.39
CA TRP A 73 13.25 -5.13 -21.37
C TRP A 73 12.30 -6.23 -21.84
N LEU A 74 12.70 -7.48 -21.61
CA LEU A 74 11.91 -8.67 -21.85
C LEU A 74 11.32 -9.18 -20.52
N PRO A 75 10.00 -9.04 -20.30
CA PRO A 75 9.34 -9.57 -19.11
C PRO A 75 9.15 -11.09 -19.23
N PHE A 76 10.20 -11.86 -18.98
CA PHE A 76 10.22 -13.30 -19.22
C PHE A 76 9.21 -14.01 -18.30
N GLY A 77 8.08 -14.44 -18.88
CA GLY A 77 7.13 -15.37 -18.25
C GLY A 77 6.44 -14.89 -16.98
N SER A 78 6.26 -13.58 -16.77
CA SER A 78 5.66 -13.08 -15.53
C SER A 78 4.66 -11.95 -15.74
N ASN A 79 3.79 -11.75 -14.76
CA ASN A 79 2.87 -10.61 -14.68
C ASN A 79 3.56 -9.32 -14.19
N ARG A 80 4.86 -9.33 -14.04
CA ARG A 80 5.65 -8.14 -13.69
C ARG A 80 5.54 -7.10 -14.80
N ARG A 81 5.27 -5.86 -14.44
CA ARG A 81 5.06 -4.74 -15.37
C ARG A 81 6.23 -3.75 -15.43
N THR A 82 7.07 -3.75 -14.41
CA THR A 82 8.22 -2.85 -14.30
C THR A 82 9.53 -3.58 -14.53
N PRO A 83 10.43 -3.03 -15.39
CA PRO A 83 11.77 -3.58 -15.53
C PRO A 83 12.57 -3.42 -14.24
N PRO A 84 13.51 -4.34 -13.96
CA PRO A 84 14.43 -4.19 -12.85
C PRO A 84 15.25 -2.89 -12.96
N ASP A 85 15.51 -2.23 -11.83
CA ASP A 85 16.44 -1.12 -11.76
C ASP A 85 17.84 -1.67 -11.51
N ILE A 86 18.73 -1.46 -12.45
CA ILE A 86 20.09 -1.96 -12.44
C ILE A 86 21.10 -0.85 -12.54
N ARG A 87 22.30 -1.10 -12.05
CA ARG A 87 23.45 -0.20 -12.14
C ARG A 87 24.30 -0.53 -13.34
N ARG A 88 25.08 0.45 -13.78
CA ARG A 88 26.19 0.23 -14.69
C ARG A 88 27.05 -0.94 -14.21
N GLY A 89 27.44 -1.83 -15.12
CA GLY A 89 28.25 -3.00 -14.85
C GLY A 89 27.48 -4.28 -14.55
N GLU A 90 26.17 -4.21 -14.24
CA GLU A 90 25.38 -5.43 -14.00
C GLU A 90 25.31 -6.29 -15.25
N ARG A 91 25.49 -7.61 -15.07
CA ARG A 91 25.40 -8.58 -16.17
C ARG A 91 23.95 -8.83 -16.55
N VAL A 92 23.71 -8.85 -17.85
CA VAL A 92 22.40 -9.10 -18.45
C VAL A 92 22.52 -10.08 -19.60
N LEU A 93 21.43 -10.80 -19.89
CA LEU A 93 21.31 -11.57 -21.13
C LEU A 93 20.69 -10.69 -22.20
N ILE A 94 21.30 -10.70 -23.37
CA ILE A 94 20.82 -10.03 -24.56
C ILE A 94 20.18 -11.07 -25.47
N TRP A 95 18.93 -10.82 -25.84
CA TRP A 95 18.16 -11.64 -26.77
C TRP A 95 17.99 -10.90 -28.08
N ARG A 96 17.96 -11.65 -29.18
CA ARG A 96 17.73 -11.12 -30.51
C ARG A 96 16.65 -11.93 -31.24
N TYR A 97 15.85 -11.26 -32.05
CA TYR A 97 14.88 -11.93 -32.92
C TYR A 97 15.43 -11.99 -34.34
N GLY A 98 15.84 -13.19 -34.79
CA GLY A 98 16.44 -13.41 -36.11
C GLY A 98 17.67 -12.52 -36.32
N ASP A 99 17.73 -11.91 -37.50
CA ASP A 99 18.78 -10.96 -37.89
C ASP A 99 18.31 -9.50 -37.82
N ALA A 100 17.13 -9.25 -37.22
CA ALA A 100 16.61 -7.90 -37.06
C ALA A 100 17.42 -7.11 -36.01
N ASP A 101 17.45 -5.80 -36.13
CA ASP A 101 18.00 -4.88 -35.15
C ASP A 101 17.01 -4.67 -33.97
N ALA A 102 16.51 -5.78 -33.43
CA ALA A 102 15.58 -5.81 -32.30
C ALA A 102 16.21 -6.63 -31.18
N PHE A 103 16.72 -5.91 -30.18
CA PHE A 103 17.37 -6.50 -29.01
C PHE A 103 16.51 -6.36 -27.76
N TYR A 104 16.57 -7.39 -26.93
CA TYR A 104 15.86 -7.44 -25.66
C TYR A 104 16.83 -7.83 -24.56
N TRP A 105 16.56 -7.39 -23.34
CA TRP A 105 17.41 -7.73 -22.19
C TRP A 105 16.62 -8.32 -21.03
N THR A 106 17.28 -9.16 -20.27
CA THR A 106 16.83 -9.66 -18.99
C THR A 106 18.00 -9.80 -18.02
N THR A 107 17.74 -9.70 -16.72
CA THR A 107 18.78 -9.87 -15.70
C THR A 107 19.18 -11.33 -15.55
N THR A 108 20.44 -11.58 -15.18
CA THR A 108 20.94 -12.93 -14.86
C THR A 108 20.77 -13.30 -13.40
N GLY A 109 20.58 -12.30 -12.51
CA GLY A 109 20.58 -12.48 -11.05
C GLY A 109 21.95 -12.76 -10.43
N LEU A 110 23.03 -12.58 -11.19
CA LEU A 110 24.39 -12.88 -10.73
C LEU A 110 25.10 -11.70 -10.06
N ASP A 111 24.56 -10.50 -10.22
CA ASP A 111 25.16 -9.25 -9.72
C ASP A 111 24.17 -8.48 -8.81
N ASP A 112 23.52 -9.18 -7.87
CA ASP A 112 22.48 -8.58 -6.99
C ASP A 112 22.97 -7.37 -6.19
N TYR A 113 24.25 -7.29 -5.88
CA TYR A 113 24.86 -6.13 -5.22
C TYR A 113 24.87 -4.86 -6.09
N LEU A 114 24.64 -4.99 -7.40
CA LEU A 114 24.49 -3.87 -8.33
C LEU A 114 23.02 -3.39 -8.45
N ARG A 115 22.09 -4.00 -7.73
CA ARG A 115 20.71 -3.54 -7.68
C ARG A 115 20.60 -2.16 -7.02
N ARG A 116 19.68 -1.38 -7.54
CA ARG A 116 19.32 -0.07 -7.01
C ARG A 116 18.02 -0.17 -6.21
N LEU A 117 17.58 0.96 -5.68
CA LEU A 117 16.19 1.09 -5.24
C LEU A 117 15.27 0.71 -6.41
N GLU A 118 14.25 -0.07 -6.12
CA GLU A 118 13.42 -0.69 -7.16
C GLU A 118 11.94 -0.48 -6.88
N THR A 119 11.15 -0.32 -7.94
CA THR A 119 9.70 -0.44 -7.90
C THR A 119 9.28 -1.64 -8.73
N VAL A 120 8.74 -2.64 -8.08
CA VAL A 120 8.26 -3.87 -8.72
C VAL A 120 6.76 -3.89 -8.68
N ILE A 121 6.15 -4.00 -9.85
CA ILE A 121 4.69 -4.03 -10.01
C ILE A 121 4.30 -5.33 -10.71
N TRP A 122 3.37 -6.07 -10.11
CA TRP A 122 2.67 -7.18 -10.73
C TRP A 122 1.21 -6.83 -10.92
N CYS A 123 0.69 -7.14 -12.12
CA CYS A 123 -0.71 -6.98 -12.47
C CYS A 123 -1.29 -8.33 -12.91
N PHE A 124 -2.44 -8.69 -12.35
CA PHE A 124 -3.17 -9.90 -12.68
C PHE A 124 -4.53 -9.48 -13.23
N SER A 125 -4.76 -9.75 -14.53
CA SER A 125 -6.04 -9.40 -15.13
C SER A 125 -7.19 -10.11 -14.44
N ASN A 126 -8.23 -9.38 -14.11
CA ASN A 126 -9.51 -9.89 -13.64
C ASN A 126 -10.67 -9.46 -14.54
N THR A 127 -10.38 -8.83 -15.69
CA THR A 127 -11.41 -8.46 -16.67
C THR A 127 -11.53 -9.51 -17.76
N LYS A 128 -12.77 -9.79 -18.20
CA LYS A 128 -13.11 -10.61 -19.36
C LYS A 128 -13.16 -9.79 -20.65
N ASP A 129 -12.99 -8.47 -20.57
CA ASP A 129 -13.00 -7.59 -21.74
C ASP A 129 -11.72 -7.78 -22.56
N GLU A 130 -11.83 -8.45 -23.69
CA GLU A 130 -10.73 -8.74 -24.61
C GLU A 130 -10.18 -7.47 -25.31
N SER A 131 -10.89 -6.36 -25.23
CA SER A 131 -10.43 -5.07 -25.77
C SER A 131 -9.35 -4.42 -24.90
N VAL A 132 -9.21 -4.83 -23.65
CA VAL A 132 -8.23 -4.31 -22.69
C VAL A 132 -6.83 -4.80 -23.05
N LYS A 133 -6.00 -3.91 -23.59
CA LYS A 133 -4.64 -4.21 -24.04
C LYS A 133 -3.56 -3.94 -22.99
N GLN A 134 -3.86 -3.12 -21.98
CA GLN A 134 -2.92 -2.78 -20.93
C GLN A 134 -3.53 -3.06 -19.56
N LEU A 135 -2.74 -3.68 -18.68
CA LEU A 135 -3.12 -3.90 -17.31
C LEU A 135 -2.72 -2.68 -16.46
N THR A 136 -3.70 -2.12 -15.76
CA THR A 136 -3.55 -0.98 -14.85
C THR A 136 -4.11 -1.35 -13.48
N PRO A 137 -3.87 -0.56 -12.42
CA PRO A 137 -4.49 -0.80 -11.12
C PRO A 137 -6.02 -0.79 -11.12
N GLU A 138 -6.63 -0.18 -12.15
CA GLU A 138 -8.09 -0.05 -12.29
C GLU A 138 -8.74 -1.26 -12.97
N ASN A 139 -7.96 -2.06 -13.73
CA ASN A 139 -8.47 -3.22 -14.47
C ASN A 139 -7.72 -4.53 -14.17
N SER A 140 -6.97 -4.56 -13.09
CA SER A 140 -6.21 -5.74 -12.66
C SER A 140 -6.07 -5.78 -11.15
N TRP A 141 -5.88 -6.95 -10.61
CA TRP A 141 -5.37 -7.04 -9.25
C TRP A 141 -3.90 -6.64 -9.27
N TYR A 142 -3.57 -5.71 -8.40
CA TYR A 142 -2.33 -4.97 -8.42
C TYR A 142 -1.54 -5.21 -7.15
N PHE A 143 -0.28 -5.58 -7.31
CA PHE A 143 0.67 -5.70 -6.21
C PHE A 143 1.94 -4.92 -6.53
N GLU A 144 2.31 -4.01 -5.64
CA GLU A 144 3.50 -3.17 -5.76
C GLU A 144 4.38 -3.27 -4.53
N VAL A 145 5.68 -3.39 -4.75
CA VAL A 145 6.71 -3.10 -3.74
C VAL A 145 7.62 -2.03 -4.32
N SER A 146 7.65 -0.87 -3.67
CA SER A 146 8.48 0.26 -4.08
C SER A 146 9.44 0.68 -2.96
N THR A 147 10.73 0.36 -3.13
CA THR A 147 11.76 0.89 -2.22
C THR A 147 12.12 2.34 -2.56
N HIS A 148 11.79 2.82 -3.77
CA HIS A 148 11.88 4.24 -4.13
C HIS A 148 10.90 5.09 -3.32
N ASP A 149 9.61 4.67 -3.31
CA ASP A 149 8.54 5.41 -2.67
C ASP A 149 8.32 4.97 -1.22
N LYS A 150 9.03 3.88 -0.81
CA LYS A 150 8.91 3.24 0.50
C LYS A 150 7.49 2.81 0.81
N THR A 151 6.85 2.18 -0.17
CA THR A 151 5.49 1.66 -0.08
C THR A 151 5.42 0.19 -0.45
N ILE A 152 4.43 -0.50 0.14
CA ILE A 152 3.95 -1.80 -0.31
C ILE A 152 2.44 -1.64 -0.48
N THR A 153 1.92 -1.97 -1.66
CA THR A 153 0.51 -1.79 -1.99
C THR A 153 -0.07 -3.05 -2.61
N LEU A 154 -1.23 -3.47 -2.16
CA LEU A 154 -2.05 -4.50 -2.78
C LEU A 154 -3.44 -3.90 -3.02
N LYS A 155 -3.96 -4.05 -4.24
CA LYS A 155 -5.30 -3.60 -4.60
C LYS A 155 -6.02 -4.66 -5.42
N THR A 156 -7.29 -4.83 -5.14
CA THR A 156 -8.25 -5.46 -6.04
C THR A 156 -9.12 -4.38 -6.70
N ASN A 157 -9.96 -4.74 -7.64
CA ASN A 157 -10.94 -3.85 -8.27
C ASN A 157 -12.22 -4.62 -8.58
N THR A 158 -13.21 -3.96 -9.14
CA THR A 158 -14.53 -4.51 -9.46
C THR A 158 -14.79 -4.60 -10.97
N SER A 159 -13.73 -4.72 -11.79
CA SER A 159 -13.83 -4.64 -13.25
C SER A 159 -14.52 -5.84 -13.93
N ASP A 160 -14.67 -6.96 -13.23
CA ASP A 160 -15.40 -8.16 -13.71
C ASP A 160 -16.68 -8.43 -12.92
N GLY A 161 -17.20 -7.44 -12.20
CA GLY A 161 -18.45 -7.55 -11.43
C GLY A 161 -18.25 -8.03 -10.00
N GLU A 162 -17.05 -7.93 -9.44
CA GLU A 162 -16.79 -8.18 -8.03
C GLU A 162 -17.61 -7.20 -7.18
N ALA A 163 -18.14 -7.70 -6.07
CA ALA A 163 -19.03 -6.92 -5.21
C ALA A 163 -18.34 -5.79 -4.47
N VAL A 164 -17.05 -5.94 -4.16
CA VAL A 164 -16.26 -5.02 -3.33
C VAL A 164 -14.81 -5.08 -3.76
N SER A 165 -14.15 -3.93 -3.76
CA SER A 165 -12.70 -3.84 -3.92
C SER A 165 -12.00 -3.58 -2.58
N TYR A 166 -10.76 -4.07 -2.46
CA TYR A 166 -9.92 -3.90 -1.28
C TYR A 166 -8.61 -3.24 -1.64
N ALA A 167 -8.10 -2.41 -0.73
CA ALA A 167 -6.77 -1.85 -0.79
C ALA A 167 -6.04 -2.04 0.53
N MET A 168 -4.81 -2.56 0.47
CA MET A 168 -3.88 -2.65 1.60
C MET A 168 -2.62 -1.89 1.24
N GLN A 169 -2.17 -1.00 2.11
CA GLN A 169 -0.97 -0.21 1.90
C GLN A 169 -0.16 -0.05 3.18
N PHE A 170 1.15 -0.27 3.04
CA PHE A 170 2.16 0.21 3.96
C PHE A 170 2.80 1.46 3.33
N ASP A 171 2.78 2.58 4.03
CA ASP A 171 3.52 3.79 3.69
C ASP A 171 4.56 4.04 4.79
N ILE A 172 5.79 3.60 4.53
CA ILE A 172 6.87 3.64 5.51
C ILE A 172 7.29 5.08 5.81
N ASN A 173 7.21 5.98 4.81
CA ASN A 173 7.53 7.39 5.02
C ASN A 173 6.56 8.07 5.98
N LYS A 174 5.29 7.69 5.94
CA LYS A 174 4.24 8.25 6.81
C LYS A 174 4.01 7.42 8.06
N GLY A 175 4.68 6.27 8.21
CA GLY A 175 4.44 5.36 9.32
C GLY A 175 3.01 4.83 9.35
N LEU A 176 2.40 4.62 8.19
CA LEU A 176 1.01 4.22 8.04
C LEU A 176 0.90 2.79 7.53
N PHE A 177 -0.04 2.05 8.11
CA PHE A 177 -0.64 0.86 7.51
C PHE A 177 -2.14 1.08 7.42
N VAL A 178 -2.71 0.81 6.26
CA VAL A 178 -4.15 0.90 6.01
C VAL A 178 -4.62 -0.33 5.24
N LEU A 179 -5.70 -0.94 5.72
CA LEU A 179 -6.51 -1.91 4.99
C LEU A 179 -7.91 -1.34 4.89
N GLN A 180 -8.43 -1.20 3.68
CA GLN A 180 -9.74 -0.59 3.45
C GLN A 180 -10.47 -1.26 2.28
N ASP A 181 -11.80 -1.10 2.26
CA ASP A 181 -12.63 -1.40 1.10
C ASP A 181 -13.15 -0.12 0.44
N ASP A 182 -13.88 -0.25 -0.67
CA ASP A 182 -14.53 0.86 -1.37
C ASP A 182 -15.88 1.27 -0.77
N LEU A 183 -16.36 0.54 0.25
CA LEU A 183 -17.59 0.88 1.00
C LEU A 183 -17.31 1.82 2.19
N GLY A 184 -16.03 2.04 2.53
CA GLY A 184 -15.63 2.94 3.62
C GLY A 184 -15.30 2.24 4.95
N ASN A 185 -15.19 0.91 4.96
CA ASN A 185 -14.64 0.19 6.10
C ASN A 185 -13.11 0.25 6.06
N TYR A 186 -12.46 0.43 7.22
CA TYR A 186 -11.00 0.39 7.27
C TYR A 186 -10.42 -0.01 8.63
N ILE A 187 -9.20 -0.53 8.56
CA ILE A 187 -8.27 -0.73 9.66
C ILE A 187 -7.06 0.16 9.40
N LYS A 188 -6.69 0.99 10.38
CA LYS A 188 -5.55 1.91 10.26
C LYS A 188 -4.62 1.76 11.46
N LEU A 189 -3.32 1.67 11.19
CA LEU A 189 -2.25 1.86 12.15
C LEU A 189 -1.45 3.10 11.74
N ASP A 190 -1.36 4.08 12.61
CA ASP A 190 -0.61 5.32 12.42
C ASP A 190 0.45 5.41 13.53
N SER A 191 1.66 4.96 13.20
CA SER A 191 2.74 4.84 14.18
C SER A 191 3.21 6.19 14.70
N PHE A 192 3.23 7.23 13.86
CA PHE A 192 3.68 8.55 14.29
C PHE A 192 2.69 9.22 15.24
N ASN A 193 1.40 9.07 14.98
CA ASN A 193 0.37 9.63 15.84
C ASN A 193 -0.03 8.68 16.98
N LYS A 194 0.56 7.48 17.06
CA LYS A 194 0.23 6.44 18.04
C LYS A 194 -1.27 6.14 18.07
N LEU A 195 -1.83 5.90 16.87
CA LEU A 195 -3.25 5.73 16.63
C LEU A 195 -3.52 4.40 15.92
N ILE A 196 -4.44 3.60 16.46
CA ILE A 196 -5.01 2.42 15.82
C ILE A 196 -6.50 2.62 15.72
N VAL A 197 -7.09 2.41 14.54
CA VAL A 197 -8.53 2.62 14.29
C VAL A 197 -9.11 1.43 13.55
N LEU A 198 -10.28 1.00 14.01
CA LEU A 198 -11.23 0.15 13.28
C LEU A 198 -12.47 0.99 13.03
N LYS A 199 -12.86 1.14 11.76
CA LYS A 199 -14.05 1.89 11.39
C LYS A 199 -14.85 1.14 10.33
N ASN A 200 -16.17 1.18 10.42
CA ASN A 200 -17.06 0.72 9.37
C ASN A 200 -17.73 1.90 8.62
N SER A 201 -18.39 1.60 7.50
CA SER A 201 -19.11 2.56 6.67
C SER A 201 -20.21 3.30 7.42
N ASP A 202 -20.80 2.68 8.44
CA ASP A 202 -21.87 3.27 9.26
C ASP A 202 -21.36 4.10 10.44
N GLU A 203 -20.05 4.46 10.40
CA GLU A 203 -19.38 5.32 11.37
C GLU A 203 -19.22 4.74 12.79
N SER A 204 -19.40 3.43 12.98
CA SER A 204 -18.95 2.79 14.21
C SER A 204 -17.44 2.75 14.26
N ILE A 205 -16.87 3.20 15.38
CA ILE A 205 -15.41 3.37 15.54
C ILE A 205 -14.97 2.72 16.86
N LEU A 206 -13.84 2.03 16.79
CA LEU A 206 -13.00 1.68 17.94
C LEU A 206 -11.59 2.20 17.68
N ALA A 207 -11.09 3.05 18.56
CA ALA A 207 -9.78 3.65 18.44
C ALA A 207 -8.95 3.52 19.69
N LEU A 208 -7.65 3.24 19.52
CA LEU A 208 -6.60 3.42 20.51
C LEU A 208 -5.84 4.67 20.11
N ASN A 209 -6.01 5.76 20.86
CA ASN A 209 -5.45 7.06 20.54
C ASN A 209 -4.52 7.50 21.68
N LYS A 210 -3.21 7.33 21.48
CA LYS A 210 -2.19 7.58 22.50
C LYS A 210 -2.48 6.82 23.78
N THR A 211 -3.01 7.52 24.80
CA THR A 211 -3.35 6.99 26.13
C THR A 211 -4.84 6.72 26.30
N ALA A 212 -5.66 7.00 25.28
CA ALA A 212 -7.11 6.84 25.31
C ALA A 212 -7.59 5.62 24.51
N ILE A 213 -8.68 5.01 24.97
CA ILE A 213 -9.47 4.04 24.23
C ILE A 213 -10.82 4.69 23.98
N GLU A 214 -11.19 4.82 22.71
CA GLU A 214 -12.41 5.50 22.28
C GLU A 214 -13.30 4.53 21.49
N GLY A 215 -14.57 4.45 21.86
CA GLY A 215 -15.56 3.68 21.14
C GLY A 215 -16.80 4.53 20.87
N SER A 216 -17.27 4.54 19.62
CA SER A 216 -18.50 5.24 19.25
C SER A 216 -19.33 4.44 18.26
N SER A 217 -20.64 4.58 18.36
CA SER A 217 -21.61 4.01 17.43
C SER A 217 -22.85 4.89 17.37
N LYS A 218 -23.52 4.97 16.22
CA LYS A 218 -24.76 5.73 16.05
C LYS A 218 -25.94 5.13 16.84
N GLU A 219 -25.98 3.80 17.00
CA GLU A 219 -27.13 3.13 17.57
C GLU A 219 -26.84 2.51 18.93
N SER A 220 -25.89 1.57 19.02
CA SER A 220 -25.66 0.84 20.26
C SER A 220 -24.24 0.33 20.42
N ILE A 221 -23.78 0.24 21.66
CA ILE A 221 -22.61 -0.52 22.09
C ILE A 221 -23.10 -1.56 23.08
N SER A 222 -22.85 -2.85 22.82
CA SER A 222 -23.30 -3.96 23.66
C SER A 222 -22.13 -4.83 24.12
N PHE A 223 -22.10 -5.11 25.41
CA PHE A 223 -21.17 -6.07 26.01
C PHE A 223 -21.95 -7.24 26.61
N LYS A 224 -21.67 -8.46 26.12
CA LYS A 224 -22.24 -9.68 26.68
C LYS A 224 -21.13 -10.55 27.23
N THR A 225 -21.09 -10.68 28.55
CA THR A 225 -20.01 -11.40 29.24
C THR A 225 -20.53 -12.09 30.50
N LYS A 226 -19.82 -13.12 30.97
CA LYS A 226 -20.11 -13.75 32.26
C LYS A 226 -19.74 -12.84 33.43
N ASN A 227 -18.62 -12.11 33.31
CA ASN A 227 -18.13 -11.18 34.31
C ASN A 227 -17.76 -9.85 33.65
N TYR A 228 -18.22 -8.75 34.20
CA TYR A 228 -17.85 -7.40 33.78
C TYR A 228 -17.32 -6.63 34.98
N SER A 229 -16.15 -6.02 34.84
CA SER A 229 -15.54 -5.19 35.87
C SER A 229 -15.04 -3.89 35.25
N LEU A 230 -15.36 -2.78 35.89
CA LEU A 230 -14.85 -1.44 35.55
C LEU A 230 -14.14 -0.88 36.78
N GLN A 231 -12.88 -0.53 36.62
CA GLN A 231 -12.08 0.12 37.68
C GLN A 231 -11.52 1.43 37.11
N SER A 232 -11.82 2.52 37.78
CA SER A 232 -11.38 3.87 37.39
C SER A 232 -11.34 4.77 38.62
N GLU A 233 -10.49 5.81 38.59
CA GLU A 233 -10.50 6.84 39.63
C GLU A 233 -11.79 7.67 39.57
N VAL A 234 -12.27 7.95 38.33
CA VAL A 234 -13.51 8.66 38.06
C VAL A 234 -14.31 7.93 37.00
N SER A 235 -15.56 7.65 37.28
CA SER A 235 -16.50 7.10 36.31
C SER A 235 -17.68 8.06 36.13
N ALA A 236 -17.99 8.46 34.89
CA ALA A 236 -19.11 9.29 34.57
C ALA A 236 -20.00 8.60 33.53
N VAL A 237 -21.30 8.55 33.80
CA VAL A 237 -22.31 8.06 32.83
C VAL A 237 -23.33 9.16 32.60
N ASN A 238 -23.45 9.61 31.36
CA ASN A 238 -24.45 10.60 30.96
C ASN A 238 -25.43 9.93 30.01
N SER A 239 -26.67 9.74 30.47
CA SER A 239 -27.73 9.08 29.70
C SER A 239 -29.09 9.64 30.07
N LYS A 240 -30.06 9.60 29.12
CA LYS A 240 -31.46 9.95 29.43
C LYS A 240 -32.09 8.95 30.39
N THR A 241 -31.74 7.69 30.29
CA THR A 241 -32.26 6.61 31.14
C THR A 241 -31.15 5.61 31.42
N MET A 242 -30.99 5.24 32.68
CA MET A 242 -30.08 4.16 33.12
C MET A 242 -30.94 3.11 33.82
N THR A 243 -30.76 1.83 33.46
CA THR A 243 -31.48 0.72 34.07
C THR A 243 -30.49 -0.34 34.53
N PHE A 244 -30.55 -0.67 35.82
CA PHE A 244 -29.85 -1.82 36.39
C PHE A 244 -30.87 -2.93 36.67
N LYS A 245 -30.62 -4.14 36.15
CA LYS A 245 -31.42 -5.34 36.41
C LYS A 245 -30.51 -6.42 36.96
N GLY A 246 -30.82 -6.91 38.13
CA GLY A 246 -30.05 -7.97 38.77
C GLY A 246 -30.73 -8.42 40.06
N THR A 247 -30.20 -9.48 40.70
CA THR A 247 -30.73 -9.99 41.96
C THR A 247 -30.35 -9.06 43.13
N SER A 248 -29.23 -8.36 43.04
CA SER A 248 -28.80 -7.36 44.02
C SER A 248 -28.05 -6.22 43.34
N PHE A 249 -28.21 -5.03 43.90
CA PHE A 249 -27.44 -3.84 43.56
C PHE A 249 -26.87 -3.23 44.82
N SER A 250 -25.55 -3.06 44.92
CA SER A 250 -24.88 -2.52 46.11
C SER A 250 -24.07 -1.29 45.74
N ILE A 251 -24.20 -0.24 46.52
CA ILE A 251 -23.38 0.96 46.46
C ILE A 251 -22.68 1.13 47.80
N THR A 252 -21.37 1.26 47.79
CA THR A 252 -20.57 1.54 48.96
C THR A 252 -19.92 2.91 48.85
N GLY A 253 -20.19 3.79 49.77
CA GLY A 253 -19.73 5.18 49.75
C GLY A 253 -20.87 6.19 49.89
N ASN A 254 -20.55 7.47 49.77
CA ASN A 254 -21.54 8.54 49.84
C ASN A 254 -22.31 8.60 48.53
N THR A 255 -23.63 8.67 48.62
CA THR A 255 -24.52 8.79 47.45
C THR A 255 -25.32 10.07 47.54
N ALA A 256 -25.21 10.91 46.51
CA ALA A 256 -26.04 12.11 46.38
C ALA A 256 -27.06 11.90 45.23
N ILE A 257 -28.33 12.11 45.50
CA ILE A 257 -29.41 11.98 44.50
C ILE A 257 -30.09 13.34 44.41
N THR A 258 -30.14 13.88 43.19
CA THR A 258 -30.90 15.11 42.87
C THR A 258 -32.12 14.70 42.10
N GLY A 259 -33.29 15.02 42.63
CA GLY A 259 -34.60 14.63 42.09
C GLY A 259 -35.33 13.64 42.98
N ASP A 260 -36.35 12.99 42.47
CA ASP A 260 -37.17 12.07 43.23
C ASP A 260 -36.56 10.67 43.30
N LEU A 261 -36.49 10.11 44.50
CA LEU A 261 -36.17 8.71 44.74
C LEU A 261 -37.43 7.95 45.13
N THR A 262 -37.80 6.94 44.38
CA THR A 262 -38.96 6.08 44.67
C THR A 262 -38.58 4.65 44.94
N ASN A 263 -39.22 4.02 45.91
CA ASN A 263 -39.15 2.61 46.19
C ASN A 263 -40.54 1.98 46.09
N ASN A 264 -40.70 1.01 45.15
CA ASN A 264 -42.02 0.40 44.84
C ASN A 264 -43.13 1.44 44.59
N GLY A 265 -42.82 2.52 43.89
CA GLY A 265 -43.76 3.61 43.58
C GLY A 265 -43.95 4.63 44.69
N THR A 266 -43.38 4.42 45.86
CA THR A 266 -43.45 5.37 47.00
C THR A 266 -42.25 6.30 46.94
N ASN A 267 -42.47 7.62 46.99
CA ASN A 267 -41.42 8.62 47.10
C ASN A 267 -40.72 8.51 48.47
N VAL A 268 -39.44 8.30 48.47
CA VAL A 268 -38.55 8.20 49.65
C VAL A 268 -37.48 9.28 49.66
N SER A 269 -37.62 10.31 48.83
CA SER A 269 -36.70 11.46 48.75
C SER A 269 -36.87 12.39 49.97
N SER A 270 -36.09 13.46 49.99
CA SER A 270 -36.13 14.48 51.07
C SER A 270 -37.51 15.18 51.23
N THR A 271 -38.41 15.01 50.27
CA THR A 271 -39.75 15.61 50.32
C THR A 271 -40.81 14.65 50.85
N HIS A 272 -40.50 13.40 51.17
CA HIS A 272 -41.49 12.44 51.68
C HIS A 272 -41.91 12.76 53.08
N THR A 273 -43.18 12.46 53.39
CA THR A 273 -43.78 12.66 54.68
C THR A 273 -44.44 11.39 55.18
N HIS A 274 -44.64 11.28 56.50
CA HIS A 274 -45.34 10.14 57.10
C HIS A 274 -46.66 10.61 57.70
N ILE A 275 -47.67 9.73 57.67
CA ILE A 275 -48.93 9.99 58.42
C ILE A 275 -48.80 9.33 59.79
N GLY A 276 -48.77 10.13 60.83
CA GLY A 276 -48.78 9.67 62.20
C GLY A 276 -50.11 9.85 62.88
N VAL A 277 -50.26 9.41 64.15
CA VAL A 277 -51.49 9.47 64.94
C VAL A 277 -51.96 10.93 65.16
N HIS A 278 -51.05 11.89 65.07
CA HIS A 278 -51.33 13.31 65.24
C HIS A 278 -51.30 14.14 63.95
N GLY A 279 -51.33 13.47 62.77
CA GLY A 279 -51.33 14.12 61.46
C GLY A 279 -50.06 13.84 60.65
N GLN A 280 -49.88 14.57 59.54
CA GLN A 280 -48.73 14.43 58.63
C GLN A 280 -47.46 15.01 59.28
N THR A 281 -46.37 14.30 59.24
CA THR A 281 -45.06 14.78 59.68
C THR A 281 -44.47 15.78 58.69
N SER A 282 -43.57 16.63 59.14
CA SER A 282 -42.71 17.41 58.24
C SER A 282 -41.79 16.51 57.41
N PRO A 283 -41.30 16.96 56.26
CA PRO A 283 -40.24 16.30 55.57
C PRO A 283 -39.01 16.11 56.45
N PRO A 284 -38.17 15.09 56.19
CA PRO A 284 -36.88 14.94 56.89
C PRO A 284 -36.03 16.21 56.66
N VAL A 285 -35.33 16.66 57.65
CA VAL A 285 -34.43 17.82 57.61
C VAL A 285 -33.03 17.39 57.22
#